data_066a40b703f1610332e7d90aacd1615f
#
_entry.id   066a40b703f1610332e7d90aacd1615f
#
_cell.length_a   1.000
_cell.length_b   1.000
_cell.length_c   1.000
_cell.angle_alpha   90.00
_cell.angle_beta   90.00
_cell.angle_gamma   90.00
#
_symmetry.space_group_name_H-M   'P 1'
#
loop_
_entity.id
_entity.type
_entity.pdbx_description
1 polymer ?
#
loop_
_entity_poly.entity_id
_entity_poly.type
_entity_poly.pdbx_seq_one_letter_code
_entity_poly.pdbx_strand_id
1 'polypeptide(L)'
;MTMARFQTYLKDSDVVVTIHRGIDQIGGCITEISTKTSRVFVDFGQNLPGCTVPTTPEQDKALVRDIFAQNVKQHQAVVYTHAHEDHVGLFDLIPCDVPQYIGVGGQELMLAKYDLLKIAHEQEWKDSEEKSKILIDDEQKIRKIKDFHIWERTAPHTRPKSFMIGDIRITPFFNSHSIYDSYMFLIEADGKRIWHTGDYRDHGYLGKGLYPTLHRYASNIDLLITEGTTLKRGDLCIQESEVSRRMACVMSAFKYVIVLASATDIERLASVKTAALKARKGLYYTGGMMGRAMRIFTHREAKKSKGLFDFHFKYVGEDDSKFGEMQKKGFVLVTGASHLDFVKKMCQGLSSSEVLLIYSAWDGYYKDPLQVKQNPAYRDFREAFPNVVDIHTSGHASRECIKKVIDIVKPKEVICIHKEAGAEL
;
A
#
# COMPACT_ATOMS: atom_id res chain seq x y z
N MET A 1 19.92 -0.78 -21.79
CA MET A 1 18.91 -1.76 -22.24
C MET A 1 17.58 -1.06 -22.24
N THR A 2 16.93 -0.89 -23.39
CA THR A 2 15.56 -0.40 -23.48
C THR A 2 14.65 -1.45 -22.84
N MET A 3 13.99 -1.13 -21.71
CA MET A 3 12.98 -2.03 -21.14
C MET A 3 11.91 -2.29 -22.21
N ALA A 4 11.48 -3.53 -22.35
CA ALA A 4 10.41 -3.89 -23.26
C ALA A 4 9.13 -3.17 -22.80
N ARG A 5 8.63 -2.25 -23.60
CA ARG A 5 7.35 -1.55 -23.39
C ARG A 5 6.27 -2.39 -24.04
N PHE A 6 5.17 -2.61 -23.32
CA PHE A 6 3.96 -3.17 -23.93
C PHE A 6 3.06 -2.02 -24.35
N GLN A 7 2.56 -2.04 -25.60
CA GLN A 7 1.68 -1.01 -26.12
C GLN A 7 0.50 -1.63 -26.85
N THR A 8 -0.71 -1.11 -26.62
CA THR A 8 -1.91 -1.48 -27.35
C THR A 8 -2.69 -0.24 -27.79
N TYR A 9 -3.40 -0.36 -28.90
CA TYR A 9 -4.24 0.67 -29.49
C TYR A 9 -5.71 0.23 -29.36
N LEU A 10 -6.54 1.05 -28.74
CA LEU A 10 -7.95 0.72 -28.65
C LEU A 10 -8.63 0.98 -30.00
N LYS A 11 -9.20 -0.09 -30.58
CA LYS A 11 -9.81 -0.07 -31.92
C LYS A 11 -10.80 1.09 -32.09
N ASP A 12 -10.81 1.72 -33.25
CA ASP A 12 -11.68 2.83 -33.61
C ASP A 12 -11.58 4.03 -32.63
N SER A 13 -10.37 4.38 -32.20
CA SER A 13 -10.08 5.56 -31.37
C SER A 13 -8.62 5.99 -31.47
N ASP A 14 -8.33 7.17 -30.91
CA ASP A 14 -6.97 7.67 -30.78
C ASP A 14 -6.32 7.25 -29.43
N VAL A 15 -6.99 6.40 -28.66
CA VAL A 15 -6.50 5.98 -27.34
C VAL A 15 -5.40 4.92 -27.46
N VAL A 16 -4.25 5.24 -26.90
CA VAL A 16 -3.10 4.32 -26.78
C VAL A 16 -2.83 4.05 -25.31
N VAL A 17 -2.65 2.79 -24.98
CA VAL A 17 -2.24 2.34 -23.63
C VAL A 17 -0.82 1.78 -23.71
N THR A 18 0.07 2.30 -22.88
CA THR A 18 1.46 1.85 -22.81
C THR A 18 1.80 1.44 -21.36
N ILE A 19 2.21 0.20 -21.18
CA ILE A 19 2.78 -0.26 -19.91
C ILE A 19 4.30 -0.07 -20.01
N HIS A 20 4.81 0.93 -19.34
CA HIS A 20 6.23 1.22 -19.30
C HIS A 20 6.98 0.27 -18.37
N ARG A 21 6.33 -0.13 -17.27
CA ARG A 21 6.86 -1.07 -16.28
C ARG A 21 5.72 -1.74 -15.50
N GLY A 22 5.93 -2.99 -15.04
CA GLY A 22 4.93 -3.75 -14.26
C GLY A 22 4.23 -4.88 -15.02
N ILE A 23 4.52 -5.12 -16.32
CA ILE A 23 3.85 -6.18 -17.11
C ILE A 23 4.31 -7.58 -16.72
N ASP A 24 5.62 -7.77 -16.42
CA ASP A 24 6.23 -9.05 -16.07
C ASP A 24 7.05 -8.96 -14.77
N GLN A 25 6.65 -8.08 -13.88
CA GLN A 25 7.21 -7.93 -12.54
C GLN A 25 6.16 -7.44 -11.56
N ILE A 26 6.32 -7.77 -10.28
CA ILE A 26 5.56 -7.21 -9.20
C ILE A 26 6.20 -5.89 -8.79
N GLY A 27 5.38 -4.85 -8.70
CA GLY A 27 5.81 -3.50 -8.33
C GLY A 27 6.46 -2.70 -9.45
N GLY A 28 6.81 -1.47 -9.15
CA GLY A 28 7.38 -0.51 -10.09
C GLY A 28 6.42 -0.10 -11.20
N CYS A 29 5.12 -0.10 -10.94
CA CYS A 29 4.09 0.10 -11.95
C CYS A 29 4.13 1.49 -12.58
N ILE A 30 4.07 1.54 -13.91
CA ILE A 30 3.94 2.77 -14.71
C ILE A 30 3.08 2.46 -15.92
N THR A 31 1.84 2.94 -15.92
CA THR A 31 0.87 2.77 -17.03
C THR A 31 0.52 4.13 -17.63
N GLU A 32 0.68 4.32 -18.92
CA GLU A 32 0.29 5.53 -19.65
C GLU A 32 -0.98 5.28 -20.48
N ILE A 33 -1.94 6.16 -20.39
CA ILE A 33 -3.10 6.26 -21.27
C ILE A 33 -3.02 7.60 -21.99
N SER A 34 -2.97 7.59 -23.32
CA SER A 34 -2.82 8.81 -24.11
C SER A 34 -3.83 8.91 -25.24
N THR A 35 -4.16 10.16 -25.60
CA THR A 35 -4.94 10.59 -26.77
C THR A 35 -4.05 11.43 -27.70
N LYS A 36 -4.63 12.10 -28.68
CA LYS A 36 -3.88 13.09 -29.49
C LYS A 36 -3.36 14.26 -28.66
N THR A 37 -4.11 14.74 -27.69
CA THR A 37 -3.83 16.00 -26.95
C THR A 37 -3.41 15.79 -25.51
N SER A 38 -3.75 14.66 -24.92
CA SER A 38 -3.56 14.41 -23.49
C SER A 38 -2.86 13.09 -23.22
N ARG A 39 -2.21 13.01 -22.05
CA ARG A 39 -1.75 11.72 -21.47
C ARG A 39 -1.88 11.74 -19.96
N VAL A 40 -2.22 10.59 -19.41
CA VAL A 40 -2.27 10.34 -17.98
C VAL A 40 -1.44 9.12 -17.66
N PHE A 41 -0.58 9.25 -16.67
CA PHE A 41 0.11 8.11 -16.08
C PHE A 41 -0.65 7.64 -14.85
N VAL A 42 -0.94 6.35 -14.78
CA VAL A 42 -1.41 5.69 -13.57
C VAL A 42 -0.20 5.04 -12.91
N ASP A 43 0.12 5.56 -11.74
CA ASP A 43 1.28 5.22 -10.93
C ASP A 43 2.64 5.56 -11.57
N PHE A 44 3.61 5.79 -10.70
CA PHE A 44 5.03 5.98 -11.04
C PHE A 44 5.87 5.36 -9.92
N GLY A 45 5.86 4.02 -9.90
CA GLY A 45 6.40 3.25 -8.80
C GLY A 45 7.89 2.98 -8.90
N GLN A 46 8.53 2.85 -7.74
CA GLN A 46 9.89 2.33 -7.61
C GLN A 46 9.87 0.80 -7.63
N ASN A 47 10.94 0.17 -8.12
CA ASN A 47 11.09 -1.28 -7.99
C ASN A 47 11.24 -1.69 -6.53
N LEU A 48 10.52 -2.75 -6.14
CA LEU A 48 10.62 -3.28 -4.78
C LEU A 48 11.99 -3.89 -4.49
N PRO A 49 12.47 -3.81 -3.25
CA PRO A 49 13.61 -4.60 -2.81
C PRO A 49 13.38 -6.10 -3.07
N GLY A 50 14.38 -6.78 -3.59
CA GLY A 50 14.27 -8.22 -3.91
C GLY A 50 13.45 -8.55 -5.16
N CYS A 51 13.09 -7.57 -5.99
CA CYS A 51 12.50 -7.82 -7.31
C CYS A 51 13.50 -8.50 -8.24
N THR A 52 13.00 -9.22 -9.26
CA THR A 52 13.83 -9.93 -10.23
C THR A 52 14.66 -9.03 -11.13
N VAL A 53 14.25 -7.77 -11.29
CA VAL A 53 14.92 -6.74 -12.11
C VAL A 53 15.15 -5.50 -11.26
N PRO A 54 16.17 -5.51 -10.38
CA PRO A 54 16.49 -4.32 -9.58
C PRO A 54 16.97 -3.18 -10.47
N THR A 55 16.63 -1.94 -10.09
CA THR A 55 17.12 -0.72 -10.75
C THR A 55 17.95 0.11 -9.78
N THR A 56 18.92 0.87 -10.33
CA THR A 56 19.62 1.90 -9.55
C THR A 56 18.86 3.21 -9.62
N PRO A 57 19.10 4.15 -8.68
CA PRO A 57 18.51 5.49 -8.74
C PRO A 57 18.80 6.22 -10.08
N GLU A 58 19.97 6.02 -10.68
CA GLU A 58 20.35 6.62 -11.97
C GLU A 58 19.52 6.02 -13.11
N GLN A 59 19.25 4.71 -13.06
CA GLN A 59 18.39 4.03 -14.03
C GLN A 59 16.94 4.51 -13.93
N ASP A 60 16.41 4.69 -12.72
CA ASP A 60 15.08 5.23 -12.51
C ASP A 60 14.99 6.69 -12.97
N LYS A 61 15.97 7.54 -12.67
CA LYS A 61 16.07 8.91 -13.22
C LYS A 61 16.09 8.93 -14.74
N ALA A 62 16.88 8.04 -15.37
CA ALA A 62 16.94 7.93 -16.83
C ALA A 62 15.60 7.48 -17.41
N LEU A 63 14.93 6.49 -16.80
CA LEU A 63 13.61 6.01 -17.22
C LEU A 63 12.57 7.13 -17.19
N VAL A 64 12.48 7.86 -16.08
CA VAL A 64 11.51 8.97 -15.93
C VAL A 64 11.79 10.06 -16.95
N ARG A 65 13.04 10.50 -17.09
CA ARG A 65 13.45 11.49 -18.09
C ARG A 65 13.04 11.06 -19.50
N ASP A 66 13.32 9.81 -19.88
CA ASP A 66 13.06 9.29 -21.22
C ASP A 66 11.57 9.16 -21.52
N ILE A 67 10.74 8.84 -20.50
CA ILE A 67 9.28 8.82 -20.61
C ILE A 67 8.74 10.24 -20.87
N PHE A 68 9.19 11.22 -20.09
CA PHE A 68 8.71 12.61 -20.24
C PHE A 68 9.28 13.34 -21.47
N ALA A 69 10.44 12.91 -22.00
CA ALA A 69 10.99 13.45 -23.24
C ALA A 69 10.26 12.95 -24.50
N GLN A 70 9.55 11.83 -24.42
CA GLN A 70 8.84 11.23 -25.55
C GLN A 70 7.35 11.55 -25.47
N ASN A 71 6.69 11.60 -26.65
CA ASN A 71 5.23 11.73 -26.78
C ASN A 71 4.62 12.88 -25.93
N VAL A 72 5.31 14.02 -25.85
CA VAL A 72 4.84 15.18 -25.07
C VAL A 72 3.48 15.61 -25.57
N LYS A 73 2.52 15.79 -24.64
CA LYS A 73 1.16 16.21 -24.94
C LYS A 73 0.87 17.57 -24.29
N GLN A 74 -0.16 18.24 -24.83
CA GLN A 74 -0.60 19.55 -24.31
C GLN A 74 -1.04 19.45 -22.84
N HIS A 75 -1.73 18.35 -22.49
CA HIS A 75 -2.18 18.07 -21.13
C HIS A 75 -1.56 16.76 -20.66
N GLN A 76 -0.94 16.80 -19.49
CA GLN A 76 -0.34 15.59 -18.88
C GLN A 76 -0.44 15.66 -17.38
N ALA A 77 -0.59 14.48 -16.74
CA ALA A 77 -0.63 14.35 -15.30
C ALA A 77 -0.23 12.91 -14.86
N VAL A 78 0.11 12.77 -13.58
CA VAL A 78 0.24 11.49 -12.90
C VAL A 78 -0.89 11.35 -11.89
N VAL A 79 -1.53 10.19 -11.85
CA VAL A 79 -2.55 9.83 -10.85
C VAL A 79 -2.12 8.57 -10.13
N TYR A 80 -2.11 8.60 -8.81
CA TYR A 80 -1.65 7.48 -7.98
C TYR A 80 -2.83 6.68 -7.45
N THR A 81 -2.77 5.36 -7.61
CA THR A 81 -3.78 4.44 -7.06
C THR A 81 -3.70 4.40 -5.54
N HIS A 82 -2.51 4.40 -4.97
CA HIS A 82 -2.25 4.39 -3.53
C HIS A 82 -0.79 4.73 -3.20
N ALA A 83 -0.45 4.81 -1.91
CA ALA A 83 0.82 5.33 -1.43
C ALA A 83 1.89 4.25 -1.12
N HIS A 84 1.83 3.05 -1.72
CA HIS A 84 2.98 2.12 -1.67
C HIS A 84 4.09 2.58 -2.60
N GLU A 85 5.34 2.31 -2.23
CA GLU A 85 6.53 2.77 -2.97
C GLU A 85 6.59 2.25 -4.40
N ASP A 86 6.10 1.06 -4.65
CA ASP A 86 6.05 0.45 -5.97
C ASP A 86 4.93 1.00 -6.88
N HIS A 87 4.18 2.00 -6.38
CA HIS A 87 3.19 2.78 -7.12
C HIS A 87 3.50 4.28 -7.12
N VAL A 88 4.09 4.81 -6.04
CA VAL A 88 4.33 6.26 -5.91
C VAL A 88 5.81 6.62 -5.78
N GLY A 89 6.70 5.65 -5.60
CA GLY A 89 8.08 5.87 -5.13
C GLY A 89 8.97 6.73 -6.02
N LEU A 90 8.60 7.00 -7.28
CA LEU A 90 9.34 7.90 -8.18
C LEU A 90 8.71 9.29 -8.30
N PHE A 91 7.80 9.65 -7.40
CA PHE A 91 7.06 10.92 -7.45
C PHE A 91 7.97 12.16 -7.48
N ASP A 92 9.09 12.11 -6.80
CA ASP A 92 10.06 13.21 -6.71
C ASP A 92 10.81 13.46 -8.02
N LEU A 93 10.91 12.44 -8.88
CA LEU A 93 11.55 12.53 -10.20
C LEU A 93 10.61 13.09 -11.28
N ILE A 94 9.29 13.17 -11.04
CA ILE A 94 8.34 13.73 -12.01
C ILE A 94 8.64 15.23 -12.22
N PRO A 95 8.65 15.74 -13.47
CA PRO A 95 8.86 17.15 -13.75
C PRO A 95 7.88 18.06 -12.97
N CYS A 96 8.37 19.21 -12.51
CA CYS A 96 7.59 20.11 -11.63
C CYS A 96 6.36 20.74 -12.32
N ASP A 97 6.35 20.79 -13.65
CA ASP A 97 5.22 21.28 -14.45
C ASP A 97 4.16 20.21 -14.72
N VAL A 98 4.37 18.97 -14.28
CA VAL A 98 3.41 17.87 -14.41
C VAL A 98 2.61 17.72 -13.11
N PRO A 99 1.30 18.01 -13.11
CA PRO A 99 0.46 17.83 -11.95
C PRO A 99 0.39 16.37 -11.50
N GLN A 100 0.43 16.16 -10.19
CA GLN A 100 0.33 14.85 -9.56
C GLN A 100 -0.91 14.78 -8.68
N TYR A 101 -1.63 13.67 -8.73
CA TYR A 101 -2.93 13.50 -8.08
C TYR A 101 -2.93 12.24 -7.21
N ILE A 102 -3.47 12.33 -5.98
CA ILE A 102 -3.60 11.19 -5.05
C ILE A 102 -4.84 11.36 -4.15
N GLY A 103 -5.30 10.28 -3.55
CA GLY A 103 -6.29 10.35 -2.49
C GLY A 103 -5.76 11.10 -1.26
N VAL A 104 -6.63 11.83 -0.56
CA VAL A 104 -6.22 12.66 0.58
C VAL A 104 -5.57 11.86 1.71
N GLY A 105 -6.03 10.63 1.97
CA GLY A 105 -5.43 9.75 2.96
C GLY A 105 -4.06 9.24 2.53
N GLY A 106 -3.87 8.99 1.22
CA GLY A 106 -2.58 8.65 0.63
C GLY A 106 -1.56 9.78 0.80
N GLN A 107 -1.96 11.04 0.51
CA GLN A 107 -1.10 12.21 0.75
C GLN A 107 -0.72 12.33 2.24
N GLU A 108 -1.68 12.19 3.16
CA GLU A 108 -1.41 12.26 4.60
C GLU A 108 -0.44 11.16 5.07
N LEU A 109 -0.56 9.93 4.53
CA LEU A 109 0.37 8.84 4.84
C LEU A 109 1.78 9.14 4.31
N MET A 110 1.90 9.66 3.09
CA MET A 110 3.19 10.08 2.53
C MET A 110 3.82 11.18 3.37
N LEU A 111 3.08 12.24 3.72
CA LEU A 111 3.58 13.31 4.59
C LEU A 111 4.04 12.77 5.94
N ALA A 112 3.25 11.89 6.56
CA ALA A 112 3.62 11.26 7.82
C ALA A 112 4.93 10.46 7.74
N LYS A 113 5.16 9.74 6.61
CA LYS A 113 6.39 9.00 6.35
C LYS A 113 7.60 9.92 6.17
N TYR A 114 7.50 10.89 5.27
CA TYR A 114 8.64 11.77 4.94
C TYR A 114 8.98 12.73 6.08
N ASP A 115 8.01 13.18 6.87
CA ASP A 115 8.29 13.91 8.13
C ASP A 115 9.07 13.05 9.14
N LEU A 116 8.77 11.75 9.24
CA LEU A 116 9.52 10.85 10.13
C LEU A 116 10.93 10.57 9.61
N LEU A 117 11.11 10.41 8.30
CA LEU A 117 12.43 10.26 7.69
C LEU A 117 13.28 11.50 7.94
N LYS A 118 12.74 12.70 7.74
CA LYS A 118 13.44 13.95 8.05
C LYS A 118 13.88 14.02 9.52
N ILE A 119 12.99 13.69 10.47
CA ILE A 119 13.31 13.65 11.90
C ILE A 119 14.44 12.65 12.18
N ALA A 120 14.41 11.45 11.57
CA ALA A 120 15.47 10.46 11.73
C ALA A 120 16.80 10.98 11.19
N HIS A 121 16.83 11.57 10.00
CA HIS A 121 18.04 12.17 9.43
C HIS A 121 18.58 13.34 10.27
N GLU A 122 17.71 14.13 10.89
CA GLU A 122 18.13 15.18 11.84
C GLU A 122 18.85 14.63 13.07
N GLN A 123 18.45 13.44 13.54
CA GLN A 123 18.99 12.84 14.77
C GLN A 123 20.23 11.96 14.54
N GLU A 124 20.28 11.20 13.44
CA GLU A 124 21.31 10.19 13.19
C GLU A 124 22.62 10.77 12.66
N TRP A 125 22.59 11.89 11.96
CA TRP A 125 23.77 12.41 11.28
C TRP A 125 24.44 13.52 12.08
N LYS A 126 25.79 13.48 12.16
CA LYS A 126 26.58 14.63 12.65
C LYS A 126 26.48 15.78 11.66
N ASP A 127 26.62 17.01 12.16
CA ASP A 127 26.61 18.19 11.29
C ASP A 127 27.69 18.09 10.21
N SER A 128 27.25 18.02 8.96
CA SER A 128 28.07 17.84 7.77
C SER A 128 27.36 18.43 6.55
N GLU A 129 28.13 18.68 5.48
CA GLU A 129 27.57 19.10 4.19
C GLU A 129 26.60 18.06 3.62
N GLU A 130 26.88 16.77 3.84
CA GLU A 130 26.03 15.65 3.40
C GLU A 130 24.70 15.64 4.13
N LYS A 131 24.68 15.86 5.45
CA LYS A 131 23.45 16.03 6.23
C LYS A 131 22.58 17.16 5.67
N SER A 132 23.21 18.31 5.37
CA SER A 132 22.48 19.45 4.82
C SER A 132 21.83 19.11 3.48
N LYS A 133 22.50 18.36 2.59
CA LYS A 133 21.95 17.92 1.31
C LYS A 133 20.76 16.98 1.48
N ILE A 134 20.85 16.02 2.41
CA ILE A 134 19.77 15.08 2.70
C ILE A 134 18.53 15.81 3.25
N LEU A 135 18.72 16.73 4.19
CA LEU A 135 17.59 17.49 4.75
C LEU A 135 16.93 18.42 3.74
N ILE A 136 17.70 18.99 2.80
CA ILE A 136 17.15 19.76 1.67
C ILE A 136 16.32 18.86 0.76
N ASP A 137 16.79 17.66 0.45
CA ASP A 137 16.05 16.69 -0.34
C ASP A 137 14.74 16.25 0.33
N ASP A 138 14.78 15.95 1.63
CA ASP A 138 13.59 15.65 2.44
C ASP A 138 12.57 16.79 2.39
N GLU A 139 13.01 18.05 2.55
CA GLU A 139 12.14 19.22 2.47
C GLU A 139 11.53 19.41 1.10
N GLN A 140 12.30 19.17 0.03
CA GLN A 140 11.80 19.23 -1.34
C GLN A 140 10.74 18.17 -1.59
N LYS A 141 10.95 16.93 -1.14
CA LYS A 141 9.96 15.84 -1.22
C LYS A 141 8.69 16.17 -0.45
N ILE A 142 8.80 16.64 0.78
CA ILE A 142 7.65 17.07 1.60
C ILE A 142 6.87 18.19 0.91
N ARG A 143 7.55 19.19 0.34
CA ARG A 143 6.93 20.28 -0.39
C ARG A 143 6.18 19.75 -1.61
N LYS A 144 6.83 18.89 -2.40
CA LYS A 144 6.21 18.28 -3.59
C LYS A 144 4.96 17.47 -3.27
N ILE A 145 4.97 16.70 -2.16
CA ILE A 145 3.80 15.96 -1.71
C ILE A 145 2.65 16.91 -1.31
N LYS A 146 2.96 18.04 -0.67
CA LYS A 146 1.95 19.06 -0.31
C LYS A 146 1.29 19.70 -1.53
N ASP A 147 2.01 19.78 -2.65
CA ASP A 147 1.52 20.34 -3.92
C ASP A 147 0.66 19.36 -4.73
N PHE A 148 0.49 18.12 -4.28
CA PHE A 148 -0.38 17.16 -4.96
C PHE A 148 -1.83 17.62 -4.94
N HIS A 149 -2.50 17.48 -6.08
CA HIS A 149 -3.94 17.57 -6.16
C HIS A 149 -4.58 16.38 -5.47
N ILE A 150 -5.56 16.63 -4.63
CA ILE A 150 -6.18 15.58 -3.83
C ILE A 150 -7.67 15.39 -4.17
N TRP A 151 -8.14 14.16 -4.03
CA TRP A 151 -9.56 13.87 -3.96
C TRP A 151 -9.90 13.21 -2.64
N GLU A 152 -11.14 13.38 -2.19
CA GLU A 152 -11.66 12.69 -1.01
C GLU A 152 -12.47 11.46 -1.41
N ARG A 153 -12.40 10.43 -0.57
CA ARG A 153 -13.28 9.28 -0.69
C ARG A 153 -14.73 9.74 -0.72
N THR A 154 -15.43 9.33 -1.75
CA THR A 154 -16.85 9.59 -1.89
C THR A 154 -17.64 8.88 -0.80
N ALA A 155 -18.61 9.57 -0.18
CA ALA A 155 -19.48 8.96 0.82
C ALA A 155 -20.27 7.77 0.23
N PRO A 156 -20.59 6.74 1.03
CA PRO A 156 -21.40 5.61 0.57
C PRO A 156 -22.68 6.08 -0.11
N HIS A 157 -23.06 5.43 -1.21
CA HIS A 157 -24.25 5.71 -2.02
C HIS A 157 -24.25 7.05 -2.78
N THR A 158 -23.19 7.85 -2.72
CA THR A 158 -23.03 9.03 -3.57
C THR A 158 -22.29 8.69 -4.87
N ARG A 159 -22.51 9.48 -5.93
CA ARG A 159 -21.78 9.32 -7.19
C ARG A 159 -20.34 9.80 -6.99
N PRO A 160 -19.32 9.01 -7.37
CA PRO A 160 -17.94 9.48 -7.34
C PRO A 160 -17.74 10.73 -8.19
N LYS A 161 -16.92 11.65 -7.72
CA LYS A 161 -16.57 12.86 -8.47
C LYS A 161 -15.48 12.53 -9.47
N SER A 162 -15.68 12.91 -10.72
CA SER A 162 -14.67 12.80 -11.77
C SER A 162 -13.94 14.13 -11.93
N PHE A 163 -12.72 14.06 -12.46
CA PHE A 163 -11.95 15.23 -12.89
C PHE A 163 -11.39 15.00 -14.31
N MET A 164 -10.92 16.07 -14.95
CA MET A 164 -10.45 16.06 -16.34
C MET A 164 -8.96 16.37 -16.38
N ILE A 165 -8.23 15.64 -17.23
CA ILE A 165 -6.88 15.98 -17.67
C ILE A 165 -6.97 16.15 -19.20
N GLY A 166 -7.14 17.39 -19.65
CA GLY A 166 -7.46 17.66 -21.03
C GLY A 166 -8.76 16.95 -21.45
N ASP A 167 -8.67 16.04 -22.42
CA ASP A 167 -9.79 15.24 -22.95
C ASP A 167 -9.95 13.86 -22.27
N ILE A 168 -9.16 13.55 -21.24
CA ILE A 168 -9.26 12.32 -20.47
C ILE A 168 -10.02 12.59 -19.16
N ARG A 169 -11.11 11.84 -18.93
CA ARG A 169 -11.89 11.87 -17.68
C ARG A 169 -11.46 10.75 -16.76
N ILE A 170 -11.23 11.06 -15.48
CA ILE A 170 -10.86 10.10 -14.45
C ILE A 170 -11.89 10.12 -13.33
N THR A 171 -12.36 8.94 -12.96
CA THR A 171 -13.27 8.73 -11.83
C THR A 171 -12.65 7.76 -10.85
N PRO A 172 -12.20 8.21 -9.66
CA PRO A 172 -11.63 7.33 -8.64
C PRO A 172 -12.73 6.58 -7.88
N PHE A 173 -12.52 5.29 -7.64
CA PHE A 173 -13.36 4.42 -6.83
C PHE A 173 -12.52 3.80 -5.72
N PHE A 174 -12.90 4.06 -4.48
CA PHE A 174 -12.22 3.50 -3.31
C PHE A 174 -12.29 1.97 -3.30
N ASN A 175 -11.18 1.31 -2.97
CA ASN A 175 -11.10 -0.15 -2.85
C ASN A 175 -10.44 -0.59 -1.52
N SER A 176 -10.35 -1.89 -1.30
CA SER A 176 -9.63 -2.53 -0.19
C SER A 176 -8.27 -3.01 -0.67
N HIS A 177 -7.22 -2.65 0.07
CA HIS A 177 -5.85 -3.13 -0.14
C HIS A 177 -5.09 -3.11 1.20
N SER A 178 -3.83 -3.58 1.23
CA SER A 178 -2.98 -3.57 2.44
C SER A 178 -2.45 -2.18 2.85
N ILE A 179 -2.92 -1.13 2.20
CA ILE A 179 -2.71 0.26 2.60
C ILE A 179 -4.03 1.03 2.54
N TYR A 180 -4.20 1.99 3.45
CA TYR A 180 -5.36 2.87 3.46
C TYR A 180 -5.35 3.82 2.27
N ASP A 181 -6.57 4.18 1.80
CA ASP A 181 -6.85 5.15 0.75
C ASP A 181 -6.36 4.71 -0.64
N SER A 182 -6.68 3.45 -0.98
CA SER A 182 -6.41 2.83 -2.28
C SER A 182 -7.62 2.97 -3.22
N TYR A 183 -7.35 3.11 -4.53
CA TYR A 183 -8.36 3.40 -5.55
C TYR A 183 -8.18 2.58 -6.82
N MET A 184 -9.33 2.26 -7.44
CA MET A 184 -9.49 1.89 -8.84
C MET A 184 -9.87 3.15 -9.64
N PHE A 185 -9.60 3.17 -10.93
CA PHE A 185 -10.00 4.26 -11.81
C PHE A 185 -10.85 3.78 -12.98
N LEU A 186 -11.97 4.47 -13.23
CA LEU A 186 -12.59 4.49 -14.55
C LEU A 186 -11.99 5.65 -15.32
N ILE A 187 -11.35 5.36 -16.45
CA ILE A 187 -10.70 6.32 -17.34
C ILE A 187 -11.47 6.31 -18.64
N GLU A 188 -11.99 7.48 -19.03
CA GLU A 188 -12.83 7.65 -20.21
C GLU A 188 -12.15 8.66 -21.15
N ALA A 189 -11.89 8.25 -22.39
CA ALA A 189 -11.22 9.08 -23.40
C ALA A 189 -11.65 8.62 -24.79
N ASP A 190 -11.94 9.56 -25.69
CA ASP A 190 -12.32 9.32 -27.10
C ASP A 190 -13.34 8.18 -27.27
N GLY A 191 -14.40 8.20 -26.46
CA GLY A 191 -15.48 7.19 -26.46
C GLY A 191 -15.09 5.82 -25.90
N LYS A 192 -13.86 5.63 -25.43
CA LYS A 192 -13.37 4.39 -24.79
C LYS A 192 -13.47 4.46 -23.29
N ARG A 193 -13.65 3.29 -22.67
CA ARG A 193 -13.73 3.12 -21.22
C ARG A 193 -12.73 2.10 -20.76
N ILE A 194 -11.78 2.55 -19.94
CA ILE A 194 -10.72 1.73 -19.37
C ILE A 194 -10.98 1.62 -17.87
N TRP A 195 -10.96 0.41 -17.33
CA TRP A 195 -11.00 0.17 -15.89
C TRP A 195 -9.62 -0.26 -15.41
N HIS A 196 -8.97 0.57 -14.61
CA HIS A 196 -7.68 0.24 -13.97
C HIS A 196 -7.93 -0.08 -12.50
N THR A 197 -7.61 -1.30 -12.07
CA THR A 197 -7.95 -1.76 -10.71
C THR A 197 -7.02 -1.19 -9.64
N GLY A 198 -5.81 -0.73 -9.98
CA GLY A 198 -4.75 -0.66 -8.99
C GLY A 198 -4.60 -2.01 -8.29
N ASP A 199 -4.03 -2.01 -7.11
CA ASP A 199 -3.96 -3.19 -6.24
C ASP A 199 -5.23 -3.27 -5.39
N TYR A 200 -5.77 -4.48 -5.22
CA TYR A 200 -7.05 -4.65 -4.52
C TYR A 200 -7.22 -6.04 -3.91
N ARG A 201 -8.20 -6.17 -3.02
CA ARG A 201 -8.65 -7.44 -2.45
C ARG A 201 -10.15 -7.39 -2.15
N ASP A 202 -10.84 -8.55 -2.17
CA ASP A 202 -12.26 -8.66 -1.79
C ASP A 202 -12.47 -9.17 -0.36
N HIS A 203 -11.44 -9.74 0.26
CA HIS A 203 -11.48 -10.38 1.57
C HIS A 203 -11.15 -9.42 2.74
N GLY A 204 -10.94 -8.12 2.47
CA GLY A 204 -10.87 -7.09 3.49
C GLY A 204 -12.25 -6.67 4.02
N TYR A 205 -12.30 -5.94 5.14
CA TYR A 205 -13.56 -5.35 5.64
C TYR A 205 -14.19 -4.38 4.63
N LEU A 206 -13.34 -3.65 3.89
CA LEU A 206 -13.74 -2.70 2.85
C LEU A 206 -13.98 -3.37 1.50
N GLY A 207 -13.47 -4.58 1.30
CA GLY A 207 -13.62 -5.38 0.08
C GLY A 207 -15.07 -5.70 -0.28
N LYS A 208 -16.01 -5.61 0.67
CA LYS A 208 -17.45 -5.74 0.45
C LYS A 208 -18.01 -4.75 -0.58
N GLY A 209 -17.33 -3.62 -0.78
CA GLY A 209 -17.71 -2.61 -1.76
C GLY A 209 -17.31 -2.94 -3.20
N LEU A 210 -16.38 -3.88 -3.43
CA LEU A 210 -15.80 -4.17 -4.74
C LEU A 210 -16.87 -4.53 -5.78
N TYR A 211 -17.55 -5.65 -5.58
CA TYR A 211 -18.52 -6.15 -6.57
C TYR A 211 -19.71 -5.24 -6.81
N PRO A 212 -20.35 -4.64 -5.78
CA PRO A 212 -21.39 -3.62 -5.98
C PRO A 212 -20.93 -2.42 -6.81
N THR A 213 -19.68 -1.97 -6.62
CA THR A 213 -19.09 -0.87 -7.39
C THR A 213 -18.92 -1.27 -8.86
N LEU A 214 -18.37 -2.45 -9.13
CA LEU A 214 -18.18 -2.96 -10.48
C LEU A 214 -19.53 -3.14 -11.21
N HIS A 215 -20.51 -3.78 -10.59
CA HIS A 215 -21.86 -3.92 -11.19
C HIS A 215 -22.50 -2.58 -11.53
N ARG A 216 -22.26 -1.55 -10.74
CA ARG A 216 -22.89 -0.23 -10.94
C ARG A 216 -22.19 0.63 -11.98
N TYR A 217 -20.85 0.55 -12.09
CA TYR A 217 -20.07 1.54 -12.83
C TYR A 217 -19.22 0.95 -13.95
N ALA A 218 -18.86 -0.33 -13.89
CA ALA A 218 -17.97 -0.99 -14.85
C ALA A 218 -18.73 -1.67 -16.01
N SER A 219 -19.66 -0.95 -16.62
CA SER A 219 -20.37 -1.43 -17.84
C SER A 219 -19.65 -0.97 -19.09
N ASN A 220 -19.72 -1.76 -20.18
CA ASN A 220 -19.15 -1.44 -21.49
C ASN A 220 -17.67 -1.05 -21.42
N ILE A 221 -16.87 -1.82 -20.68
CA ILE A 221 -15.43 -1.60 -20.55
C ILE A 221 -14.72 -2.14 -21.79
N ASP A 222 -13.97 -1.27 -22.46
CA ASP A 222 -13.14 -1.66 -23.61
C ASP A 222 -11.89 -2.40 -23.16
N LEU A 223 -11.23 -1.90 -22.08
CA LEU A 223 -10.03 -2.50 -21.53
C LEU A 223 -10.08 -2.55 -20.01
N LEU A 224 -9.83 -3.72 -19.45
CA LEU A 224 -9.55 -3.92 -18.03
C LEU A 224 -8.04 -4.07 -17.82
N ILE A 225 -7.45 -3.20 -17.00
CA ILE A 225 -6.06 -3.33 -16.52
C ILE A 225 -6.16 -3.77 -15.07
N THR A 226 -5.68 -4.98 -14.75
CA THR A 226 -5.81 -5.59 -13.42
C THR A 226 -4.46 -6.08 -12.90
N GLU A 227 -4.31 -6.11 -11.57
CA GLU A 227 -3.17 -6.74 -10.92
C GLU A 227 -3.20 -8.26 -11.04
N GLY A 228 -2.04 -8.90 -10.87
CA GLY A 228 -1.88 -10.35 -10.87
C GLY A 228 -0.87 -10.88 -9.85
N THR A 229 -0.67 -10.17 -8.74
CA THR A 229 0.37 -10.46 -7.73
C THR A 229 0.33 -11.90 -7.22
N THR A 230 -0.86 -12.43 -6.96
CA THR A 230 -1.02 -13.77 -6.36
C THR A 230 -1.08 -14.91 -7.38
N LEU A 231 -1.06 -14.62 -8.69
CA LEU A 231 -1.29 -15.63 -9.73
C LEU A 231 -0.30 -16.80 -9.70
N LYS A 232 0.96 -16.55 -9.31
CA LYS A 232 1.99 -17.59 -9.11
C LYS A 232 2.25 -17.93 -7.65
N ARG A 233 2.07 -16.98 -6.73
CA ARG A 233 2.49 -17.13 -5.34
C ARG A 233 1.62 -18.08 -4.53
N GLY A 234 0.34 -18.21 -4.85
CA GLY A 234 -0.60 -19.01 -4.06
C GLY A 234 -0.83 -18.44 -2.65
N ASP A 235 -0.76 -17.12 -2.50
CA ASP A 235 -0.89 -16.43 -1.22
C ASP A 235 -2.24 -16.76 -0.55
N LEU A 236 -2.21 -16.87 0.78
CA LEU A 236 -3.43 -17.12 1.56
C LEU A 236 -4.35 -15.89 1.52
N CYS A 237 -5.57 -16.08 1.02
CA CYS A 237 -6.60 -15.05 0.92
C CYS A 237 -7.84 -15.44 1.75
N ILE A 238 -7.73 -15.28 3.07
CA ILE A 238 -8.86 -15.45 4.01
C ILE A 238 -9.45 -14.10 4.41
N GLN A 239 -10.71 -14.08 4.82
CA GLN A 239 -11.36 -12.85 5.28
C GLN A 239 -10.63 -12.23 6.48
N GLU A 240 -10.50 -10.90 6.51
CA GLU A 240 -9.91 -10.19 7.66
C GLU A 240 -10.66 -10.46 8.97
N SER A 241 -11.97 -10.75 8.92
CA SER A 241 -12.73 -11.19 10.09
C SER A 241 -12.26 -12.55 10.62
N GLU A 242 -11.82 -13.46 9.75
CA GLU A 242 -11.25 -14.75 10.13
C GLU A 242 -9.83 -14.56 10.70
N VAL A 243 -9.02 -13.66 10.14
CA VAL A 243 -7.73 -13.23 10.72
C VAL A 243 -7.94 -12.77 12.15
N SER A 244 -8.92 -11.86 12.37
CA SER A 244 -9.27 -11.36 13.71
C SER A 244 -9.71 -12.49 14.66
N ARG A 245 -10.48 -13.46 14.19
CA ARG A 245 -10.96 -14.60 14.99
C ARG A 245 -9.79 -15.50 15.41
N ARG A 246 -8.87 -15.81 14.48
CA ARG A 246 -7.67 -16.61 14.77
C ARG A 246 -6.76 -15.91 15.77
N MET A 247 -6.52 -14.59 15.57
CA MET A 247 -5.75 -13.79 16.52
C MET A 247 -6.37 -13.81 17.92
N ALA A 248 -7.70 -13.63 18.05
CA ALA A 248 -8.37 -13.63 19.34
C ALA A 248 -8.20 -14.96 20.10
N CYS A 249 -8.24 -16.08 19.37
CA CYS A 249 -8.04 -17.41 19.95
C CYS A 249 -6.66 -17.53 20.60
N VAL A 250 -5.59 -17.22 19.87
CA VAL A 250 -4.24 -17.32 20.38
C VAL A 250 -3.90 -16.26 21.42
N MET A 251 -4.42 -15.02 21.26
CA MET A 251 -4.25 -13.94 22.23
C MET A 251 -4.80 -14.28 23.61
N SER A 252 -5.84 -15.12 23.69
CA SER A 252 -6.45 -15.52 24.94
C SER A 252 -5.59 -16.52 25.73
N ALA A 253 -4.70 -17.25 25.05
CA ALA A 253 -3.85 -18.29 25.66
C ALA A 253 -2.52 -17.76 26.22
N PHE A 254 -2.08 -16.56 25.79
CA PHE A 254 -0.80 -15.98 26.18
C PHE A 254 -0.99 -14.68 26.95
N LYS A 255 -0.15 -14.42 27.95
CA LYS A 255 -0.23 -13.18 28.73
C LYS A 255 0.30 -11.98 27.95
N TYR A 256 1.39 -12.15 27.21
CA TYR A 256 2.06 -11.11 26.43
C TYR A 256 2.02 -11.45 24.95
N VAL A 257 1.44 -10.61 24.16
CA VAL A 257 1.31 -10.84 22.72
C VAL A 257 1.94 -9.68 21.95
N ILE A 258 2.85 -10.01 21.07
CA ILE A 258 3.47 -9.09 20.12
C ILE A 258 2.85 -9.37 18.76
N VAL A 259 2.42 -8.34 18.03
CA VAL A 259 1.89 -8.45 16.67
C VAL A 259 2.78 -7.66 15.74
N LEU A 260 3.51 -8.36 14.88
CA LEU A 260 4.29 -7.74 13.81
C LEU A 260 3.37 -7.50 12.60
N ALA A 261 3.07 -6.24 12.31
CA ALA A 261 2.15 -5.86 11.23
C ALA A 261 2.52 -4.53 10.57
N SER A 262 2.03 -4.31 9.34
CA SER A 262 2.17 -3.03 8.65
C SER A 262 1.42 -1.92 9.38
N ALA A 263 2.06 -0.75 9.49
CA ALA A 263 1.47 0.45 10.07
C ALA A 263 0.35 1.04 9.18
N THR A 264 0.36 0.76 7.89
CA THR A 264 -0.51 1.38 6.90
C THR A 264 -1.73 0.54 6.53
N ASP A 265 -1.78 -0.75 6.93
CA ASP A 265 -2.94 -1.61 6.73
C ASP A 265 -4.01 -1.36 7.80
N ILE A 266 -4.93 -0.44 7.52
CA ILE A 266 -6.04 -0.07 8.41
C ILE A 266 -6.90 -1.28 8.79
N GLU A 267 -7.11 -2.22 7.86
CA GLU A 267 -7.97 -3.38 8.07
C GLU A 267 -7.32 -4.41 8.98
N ARG A 268 -6.00 -4.62 8.84
CA ARG A 268 -5.22 -5.47 9.74
C ARG A 268 -5.18 -4.89 11.15
N LEU A 269 -4.98 -3.59 11.30
CA LEU A 269 -5.03 -2.95 12.62
C LEU A 269 -6.42 -3.07 13.27
N ALA A 270 -7.50 -3.01 12.48
CA ALA A 270 -8.86 -3.25 12.98
C ALA A 270 -9.06 -4.72 13.41
N SER A 271 -8.47 -5.68 12.69
CA SER A 271 -8.46 -7.10 13.07
C SER A 271 -7.73 -7.31 14.41
N VAL A 272 -6.56 -6.71 14.58
CA VAL A 272 -5.80 -6.75 15.85
C VAL A 272 -6.60 -6.12 16.99
N LYS A 273 -7.16 -4.93 16.77
CA LYS A 273 -8.02 -4.26 17.78
C LYS A 273 -9.17 -5.16 18.22
N THR A 274 -9.91 -5.69 17.26
CA THR A 274 -11.07 -6.54 17.54
C THR A 274 -10.67 -7.81 18.29
N ALA A 275 -9.55 -8.42 17.92
CA ALA A 275 -9.02 -9.61 18.58
C ALA A 275 -8.60 -9.33 20.04
N ALA A 276 -7.88 -8.25 20.28
CA ALA A 276 -7.42 -7.87 21.61
C ALA A 276 -8.56 -7.51 22.55
N LEU A 277 -9.59 -6.82 22.05
CA LEU A 277 -10.82 -6.53 22.82
C LEU A 277 -11.53 -7.82 23.23
N LYS A 278 -11.67 -8.80 22.32
CA LYS A 278 -12.22 -10.12 22.62
C LYS A 278 -11.38 -10.88 23.66
N ALA A 279 -10.06 -10.79 23.59
CA ALA A 279 -9.13 -11.36 24.55
C ALA A 279 -9.04 -10.55 25.87
N ARG A 280 -9.76 -9.43 26.00
CA ARG A 280 -9.75 -8.52 27.16
C ARG A 280 -8.36 -8.02 27.55
N LYS A 281 -7.52 -7.70 26.54
CA LYS A 281 -6.16 -7.21 26.72
C LYS A 281 -6.01 -5.74 26.39
N GLY A 282 -5.11 -5.07 27.11
CA GLY A 282 -4.68 -3.71 26.77
C GLY A 282 -3.95 -3.68 25.43
N LEU A 283 -4.23 -2.66 24.61
CA LEU A 283 -3.65 -2.45 23.28
C LEU A 283 -2.60 -1.36 23.33
N TYR A 284 -1.42 -1.70 22.83
CA TYR A 284 -0.27 -0.83 22.79
C TYR A 284 0.39 -0.85 21.41
N TYR A 285 1.16 0.17 21.10
CA TYR A 285 1.94 0.23 19.86
C TYR A 285 3.32 0.87 20.07
N THR A 286 4.26 0.52 19.18
CA THR A 286 5.57 1.15 19.05
C THR A 286 5.67 1.89 17.72
N GLY A 287 6.59 2.89 17.68
CA GLY A 287 7.01 3.54 16.45
C GLY A 287 6.13 4.69 15.98
N GLY A 288 6.81 5.65 15.35
CA GLY A 288 6.21 6.89 14.91
C GLY A 288 5.16 6.72 13.81
N MET A 289 5.44 5.88 12.80
CA MET A 289 4.53 5.67 11.67
C MET A 289 3.22 5.01 12.11
N MET A 290 3.27 4.02 13.00
CA MET A 290 2.08 3.35 13.55
C MET A 290 1.12 4.35 14.19
N GLY A 291 1.65 5.23 15.06
CA GLY A 291 0.83 6.24 15.73
C GLY A 291 0.28 7.31 14.78
N ARG A 292 1.06 7.73 13.78
CA ARG A 292 0.62 8.72 12.78
C ARG A 292 -0.47 8.13 11.89
N ALA A 293 -0.29 6.92 11.38
CA ALA A 293 -1.27 6.23 10.56
C ALA A 293 -2.60 6.02 11.31
N MET A 294 -2.56 5.51 12.55
CA MET A 294 -3.77 5.35 13.35
C MET A 294 -4.54 6.66 13.60
N ARG A 295 -3.83 7.79 13.79
CA ARG A 295 -4.50 9.11 13.91
C ARG A 295 -5.20 9.50 12.61
N ILE A 296 -4.55 9.31 11.46
CA ILE A 296 -5.15 9.56 10.14
C ILE A 296 -6.40 8.69 9.97
N PHE A 297 -6.31 7.40 10.23
CA PHE A 297 -7.41 6.46 10.10
C PHE A 297 -8.61 6.81 11.00
N THR A 298 -8.35 7.10 12.27
CA THR A 298 -9.39 7.50 13.23
C THR A 298 -10.05 8.79 12.78
N HIS A 299 -9.28 9.80 12.39
CA HIS A 299 -9.80 11.06 11.89
C HIS A 299 -10.70 10.88 10.65
N ARG A 300 -10.26 10.08 9.70
CA ARG A 300 -10.93 9.91 8.41
C ARG A 300 -12.10 8.92 8.42
N GLU A 301 -12.00 7.84 9.21
CA GLU A 301 -12.87 6.68 9.04
C GLU A 301 -13.66 6.25 10.30
N ALA A 302 -13.34 6.73 11.50
CA ALA A 302 -14.02 6.27 12.71
C ALA A 302 -15.56 6.39 12.63
N LYS A 303 -16.05 7.57 12.22
CA LYS A 303 -17.50 7.83 12.08
C LYS A 303 -18.14 7.02 10.97
N LYS A 304 -17.46 6.88 9.82
CA LYS A 304 -17.96 6.15 8.64
C LYS A 304 -18.03 4.64 8.86
N SER A 305 -17.17 4.10 9.74
CA SER A 305 -17.02 2.67 10.02
C SER A 305 -17.76 2.19 11.26
N LYS A 306 -18.61 3.02 11.88
CA LYS A 306 -19.26 2.71 13.17
C LYS A 306 -18.24 2.29 14.25
N GLY A 307 -17.08 2.94 14.27
CA GLY A 307 -16.00 2.71 15.21
C GLY A 307 -15.06 1.54 14.87
N LEU A 308 -15.24 0.82 13.76
CA LEU A 308 -14.30 -0.25 13.37
C LEU A 308 -12.89 0.29 13.24
N PHE A 309 -12.72 1.44 12.60
CA PHE A 309 -11.44 2.12 12.37
C PHE A 309 -11.17 3.28 13.35
N ASP A 310 -11.70 3.17 14.56
CA ASP A 310 -11.41 4.08 15.66
C ASP A 310 -10.34 3.46 16.57
N PHE A 311 -9.11 3.98 16.52
CA PHE A 311 -7.94 3.40 17.15
C PHE A 311 -7.52 4.17 18.41
N HIS A 312 -7.64 3.53 19.57
CA HIS A 312 -7.24 4.05 20.88
C HIS A 312 -6.11 3.21 21.51
N PHE A 313 -5.09 2.87 20.71
CA PHE A 313 -3.92 2.16 21.21
C PHE A 313 -3.04 3.13 22.00
N LYS A 314 -2.40 2.62 23.06
CA LYS A 314 -1.50 3.40 23.89
C LYS A 314 -0.09 3.31 23.34
N TYR A 315 0.58 4.46 23.18
CA TYR A 315 1.99 4.48 22.82
C TYR A 315 2.85 3.94 23.96
N VAL A 316 3.89 3.17 23.63
CA VAL A 316 4.95 2.72 24.55
C VAL A 316 6.30 3.13 23.98
N GLY A 317 7.03 3.96 24.70
CA GLY A 317 8.40 4.36 24.42
C GLY A 317 9.38 3.78 25.45
N GLU A 318 10.68 4.07 25.26
CA GLU A 318 11.76 3.50 26.09
C GLU A 318 11.69 3.90 27.57
N ASP A 319 11.18 5.07 27.89
CA ASP A 319 11.13 5.63 29.25
C ASP A 319 9.71 5.60 29.87
N ASP A 320 8.85 4.67 29.40
CA ASP A 320 7.47 4.67 29.85
C ASP A 320 7.31 4.07 31.23
N SER A 321 6.95 4.92 32.23
CA SER A 321 6.64 4.52 33.61
C SER A 321 5.48 3.52 33.70
N LYS A 322 4.66 3.38 32.64
CA LYS A 322 3.53 2.45 32.54
C LYS A 322 3.94 1.01 32.25
N PHE A 323 5.21 0.79 31.94
CA PHE A 323 5.73 -0.52 31.56
C PHE A 323 5.45 -1.60 32.60
N GLY A 324 5.70 -1.31 33.88
CA GLY A 324 5.44 -2.24 34.98
C GLY A 324 3.95 -2.57 35.17
N GLU A 325 3.05 -1.61 34.95
CA GLU A 325 1.60 -1.86 35.00
C GLU A 325 1.14 -2.73 33.82
N MET A 326 1.67 -2.46 32.63
CA MET A 326 1.42 -3.20 31.40
C MET A 326 1.85 -4.66 31.52
N GLN A 327 3.04 -4.93 32.10
CA GLN A 327 3.51 -6.27 32.35
C GLN A 327 2.63 -7.03 33.37
N LYS A 328 2.18 -6.38 34.45
CA LYS A 328 1.29 -7.00 35.45
C LYS A 328 -0.02 -7.48 34.85
N LYS A 329 -0.65 -6.65 33.99
CA LYS A 329 -1.96 -6.93 33.39
C LYS A 329 -1.92 -7.81 32.14
N GLY A 330 -0.74 -7.98 31.52
CA GLY A 330 -0.62 -8.54 30.18
C GLY A 330 -1.03 -7.54 29.08
N PHE A 331 -0.57 -7.77 27.85
CA PHE A 331 -0.77 -6.79 26.77
C PHE A 331 -0.82 -7.44 25.38
N VAL A 332 -1.32 -6.68 24.42
CA VAL A 332 -1.10 -6.82 22.99
C VAL A 332 -0.32 -5.60 22.50
N LEU A 333 0.86 -5.81 21.95
CA LEU A 333 1.75 -4.78 21.40
C LEU A 333 1.81 -4.92 19.89
N VAL A 334 1.40 -3.89 19.15
CA VAL A 334 1.56 -3.84 17.69
C VAL A 334 2.84 -3.10 17.34
N THR A 335 3.63 -3.67 16.45
CA THR A 335 4.96 -3.14 16.11
C THR A 335 5.33 -3.39 14.65
N GLY A 336 6.27 -2.59 14.13
CA GLY A 336 6.97 -2.83 12.87
C GLY A 336 8.31 -3.53 13.08
N ALA A 337 8.87 -4.10 12.02
CA ALA A 337 10.11 -4.89 12.08
C ALA A 337 11.35 -4.09 12.55
N SER A 338 11.38 -2.79 12.34
CA SER A 338 12.49 -1.91 12.79
C SER A 338 12.61 -1.74 14.30
N HIS A 339 11.66 -2.24 15.10
CA HIS A 339 11.64 -2.04 16.56
C HIS A 339 12.06 -3.29 17.34
N LEU A 340 12.77 -4.24 16.72
CA LEU A 340 13.14 -5.50 17.33
C LEU A 340 13.86 -5.34 18.66
N ASP A 341 14.91 -4.52 18.72
CA ASP A 341 15.73 -4.34 19.93
C ASP A 341 14.92 -3.74 21.07
N PHE A 342 14.07 -2.77 20.79
CA PHE A 342 13.15 -2.21 21.77
C PHE A 342 12.19 -3.29 22.32
N VAL A 343 11.59 -4.10 21.43
CA VAL A 343 10.66 -5.15 21.85
C VAL A 343 11.38 -6.25 22.65
N LYS A 344 12.62 -6.63 22.29
CA LYS A 344 13.45 -7.53 23.10
C LYS A 344 13.68 -6.98 24.50
N LYS A 345 14.07 -5.71 24.62
CA LYS A 345 14.25 -5.02 25.89
C LYS A 345 12.97 -5.04 26.74
N MET A 346 11.83 -4.78 26.11
CA MET A 346 10.52 -4.87 26.76
C MET A 346 10.18 -6.25 27.29
N CYS A 347 10.60 -7.31 26.60
CA CYS A 347 10.32 -8.69 26.98
C CYS A 347 11.35 -9.25 27.96
N GLN A 348 12.41 -8.51 28.27
CA GLN A 348 13.44 -8.93 29.20
C GLN A 348 12.85 -9.19 30.60
N GLY A 349 13.12 -10.38 31.16
CA GLY A 349 12.57 -10.80 32.45
C GLY A 349 11.14 -11.37 32.41
N LEU A 350 10.47 -11.39 31.25
CA LEU A 350 9.21 -12.13 31.08
C LEU A 350 9.48 -13.62 30.85
N SER A 351 8.58 -14.48 31.34
CA SER A 351 8.64 -15.91 31.01
C SER A 351 8.42 -16.14 29.52
N SER A 352 9.36 -16.80 28.87
CA SER A 352 9.29 -17.12 27.44
C SER A 352 8.04 -17.93 27.06
N SER A 353 7.51 -18.75 27.99
CA SER A 353 6.28 -19.51 27.78
C SER A 353 5.02 -18.66 27.77
N GLU A 354 5.09 -17.41 28.30
CA GLU A 354 3.96 -16.47 28.32
C GLU A 354 3.97 -15.44 27.19
N VAL A 355 5.06 -15.40 26.39
CA VAL A 355 5.24 -14.47 25.27
C VAL A 355 4.92 -15.16 23.95
N LEU A 356 4.04 -14.55 23.14
CA LEU A 356 3.70 -14.98 21.79
C LEU A 356 4.01 -13.87 20.79
N LEU A 357 4.67 -14.23 19.69
CA LEU A 357 4.72 -13.42 18.49
C LEU A 357 3.65 -13.88 17.49
N ILE A 358 2.74 -12.99 17.10
CA ILE A 358 1.90 -13.15 15.92
C ILE A 358 2.62 -12.46 14.76
N TYR A 359 3.13 -13.25 13.83
CA TYR A 359 3.70 -12.77 12.59
C TYR A 359 2.55 -12.50 11.60
N SER A 360 2.26 -11.23 11.32
CA SER A 360 1.12 -10.81 10.49
C SER A 360 1.57 -9.98 9.29
N ALA A 361 2.58 -10.50 8.59
CA ALA A 361 3.13 -9.97 7.36
C ALA A 361 3.28 -11.10 6.32
N TRP A 362 3.56 -10.76 5.08
CA TRP A 362 3.80 -11.75 4.03
C TRP A 362 4.99 -12.65 4.39
N ASP A 363 4.82 -13.96 4.25
CA ASP A 363 5.84 -14.95 4.66
C ASP A 363 7.09 -14.95 3.76
N GLY A 364 6.99 -14.42 2.54
CA GLY A 364 8.13 -14.19 1.66
C GLY A 364 9.21 -13.30 2.28
N TYR A 365 8.87 -12.37 3.17
CA TYR A 365 9.88 -11.54 3.85
C TYR A 365 10.86 -12.32 4.72
N TYR A 366 10.52 -13.54 5.14
CA TYR A 366 11.47 -14.40 5.89
C TYR A 366 11.82 -15.70 5.17
N LYS A 367 11.08 -16.09 4.12
CA LYS A 367 11.32 -17.33 3.36
C LYS A 367 12.10 -17.11 2.07
N ASP A 368 11.85 -16.00 1.36
CA ASP A 368 12.51 -15.71 0.09
C ASP A 368 13.93 -15.18 0.34
N PRO A 369 14.99 -15.86 -0.15
CA PRO A 369 16.38 -15.46 0.06
C PRO A 369 16.70 -14.05 -0.44
N LEU A 370 16.06 -13.59 -1.52
CA LEU A 370 16.28 -12.24 -2.06
C LEU A 370 15.67 -11.19 -1.13
N GLN A 371 14.46 -11.44 -0.61
CA GLN A 371 13.80 -10.56 0.35
C GLN A 371 14.59 -10.49 1.66
N VAL A 372 15.01 -11.64 2.19
CA VAL A 372 15.82 -11.73 3.42
C VAL A 372 17.16 -11.00 3.27
N LYS A 373 17.82 -11.13 2.11
CA LYS A 373 19.09 -10.42 1.84
C LYS A 373 18.91 -8.91 1.85
N GLN A 374 17.82 -8.40 1.30
CA GLN A 374 17.53 -6.97 1.19
C GLN A 374 17.00 -6.36 2.50
N ASN A 375 16.17 -7.12 3.22
CA ASN A 375 15.57 -6.67 4.47
C ASN A 375 15.49 -7.82 5.49
N PRO A 376 16.55 -8.10 6.23
CA PRO A 376 16.60 -9.21 7.21
C PRO A 376 15.69 -8.99 8.42
N ALA A 377 15.23 -7.75 8.67
CA ALA A 377 14.54 -7.39 9.91
C ALA A 377 13.29 -8.24 10.20
N TYR A 378 12.54 -8.67 9.17
CA TYR A 378 11.37 -9.52 9.37
C TYR A 378 11.71 -10.93 9.81
N ARG A 379 12.76 -11.53 9.22
CA ARG A 379 13.28 -12.84 9.63
C ARG A 379 13.85 -12.76 11.06
N ASP A 380 14.70 -11.76 11.30
CA ASP A 380 15.37 -11.59 12.60
C ASP A 380 14.34 -11.36 13.73
N PHE A 381 13.25 -10.63 13.41
CA PHE A 381 12.15 -10.43 14.34
C PHE A 381 11.42 -11.76 14.64
N ARG A 382 11.14 -12.55 13.61
CA ARG A 382 10.47 -13.85 13.76
C ARG A 382 11.31 -14.87 14.55
N GLU A 383 12.61 -14.90 14.32
CA GLU A 383 13.55 -15.82 15.00
C GLU A 383 13.86 -15.41 16.46
N ALA A 384 13.56 -14.16 16.83
CA ALA A 384 13.83 -13.65 18.17
C ALA A 384 12.91 -14.23 19.28
N PHE A 385 11.78 -14.85 18.89
CA PHE A 385 10.78 -15.33 19.84
C PHE A 385 10.57 -16.84 19.73
N PRO A 386 10.48 -17.58 20.88
CA PRO A 386 10.32 -19.03 20.86
C PRO A 386 8.90 -19.48 20.45
N ASN A 387 7.87 -18.69 20.78
CA ASN A 387 6.50 -18.99 20.42
C ASN A 387 6.06 -18.03 19.29
N VAL A 388 5.90 -18.57 18.09
CA VAL A 388 5.49 -17.81 16.90
C VAL A 388 4.30 -18.47 16.23
N VAL A 389 3.35 -17.68 15.80
CA VAL A 389 2.25 -18.12 14.93
C VAL A 389 2.11 -17.16 13.76
N ASP A 390 2.01 -17.70 12.56
CA ASP A 390 1.76 -16.93 11.35
C ASP A 390 0.25 -16.77 11.17
N ILE A 391 -0.26 -15.53 11.30
CA ILE A 391 -1.68 -15.19 11.07
C ILE A 391 -1.72 -13.98 10.13
N HIS A 392 -1.88 -14.25 8.86
CA HIS A 392 -1.85 -13.26 7.79
C HIS A 392 -2.88 -13.58 6.71
N THR A 393 -3.25 -12.60 5.93
CA THR A 393 -3.94 -12.74 4.64
C THR A 393 -3.36 -11.72 3.67
N SER A 394 -3.34 -12.06 2.39
CA SER A 394 -2.75 -11.23 1.34
C SER A 394 -3.39 -9.83 1.27
N GLY A 395 -2.60 -8.84 0.88
CA GLY A 395 -3.10 -7.51 0.52
C GLY A 395 -3.72 -7.45 -0.86
N HIS A 396 -3.54 -8.51 -1.68
CA HIS A 396 -3.86 -8.57 -3.09
C HIS A 396 -5.00 -9.55 -3.40
N ALA A 397 -5.59 -9.38 -4.58
CA ALA A 397 -6.68 -10.22 -5.08
C ALA A 397 -6.21 -11.67 -5.30
N SER A 398 -7.02 -12.65 -4.86
CA SER A 398 -6.81 -14.04 -5.24
C SER A 398 -7.12 -14.25 -6.73
N ARG A 399 -6.62 -15.37 -7.32
CA ARG A 399 -6.97 -15.76 -8.69
C ARG A 399 -8.50 -15.83 -8.90
N GLU A 400 -9.24 -16.34 -7.92
CA GLU A 400 -10.70 -16.42 -7.96
C GLU A 400 -11.35 -15.04 -7.94
N CYS A 401 -10.80 -14.12 -7.13
CA CYS A 401 -11.25 -12.72 -7.09
C CYS A 401 -11.02 -12.05 -8.44
N ILE A 402 -9.84 -12.19 -9.05
CA ILE A 402 -9.52 -11.62 -10.36
C ILE A 402 -10.47 -12.16 -11.44
N LYS A 403 -10.68 -13.50 -11.51
CA LYS A 403 -11.63 -14.10 -12.44
C LYS A 403 -13.04 -13.55 -12.26
N LYS A 404 -13.50 -13.43 -11.03
CA LYS A 404 -14.83 -12.88 -10.72
C LYS A 404 -14.95 -11.41 -11.13
N VAL A 405 -13.90 -10.61 -10.98
CA VAL A 405 -13.86 -9.23 -11.49
C VAL A 405 -14.03 -9.21 -13.02
N ILE A 406 -13.29 -10.06 -13.74
CA ILE A 406 -13.39 -10.18 -15.19
C ILE A 406 -14.83 -10.60 -15.62
N ASP A 407 -15.41 -11.58 -14.92
CA ASP A 407 -16.76 -12.07 -15.19
C ASP A 407 -17.85 -11.00 -14.98
N ILE A 408 -17.66 -10.11 -13.99
CA ILE A 408 -18.59 -9.01 -13.72
C ILE A 408 -18.42 -7.88 -14.73
N VAL A 409 -17.17 -7.48 -14.99
CA VAL A 409 -16.84 -6.35 -15.87
C VAL A 409 -17.10 -6.69 -17.33
N LYS A 410 -16.83 -7.93 -17.74
CA LYS A 410 -16.93 -8.42 -19.14
C LYS A 410 -16.25 -7.49 -20.13
N PRO A 411 -14.98 -7.16 -19.93
CA PRO A 411 -14.26 -6.23 -20.78
C PRO A 411 -14.04 -6.85 -22.17
N LYS A 412 -13.79 -6.01 -23.19
CA LYS A 412 -13.40 -6.51 -24.53
C LYS A 412 -11.98 -7.06 -24.52
N GLU A 413 -11.08 -6.43 -23.76
CA GLU A 413 -9.69 -6.80 -23.61
C GLU A 413 -9.26 -6.75 -22.13
N VAL A 414 -8.28 -7.59 -21.76
CA VAL A 414 -7.68 -7.62 -20.41
C VAL A 414 -6.17 -7.54 -20.52
N ILE A 415 -5.57 -6.61 -19.76
CA ILE A 415 -4.12 -6.56 -19.52
C ILE A 415 -3.90 -6.84 -18.03
N CYS A 416 -3.10 -7.86 -17.73
CA CYS A 416 -2.68 -8.14 -16.36
C CYS A 416 -1.28 -7.59 -16.12
N ILE A 417 -1.17 -6.69 -15.15
CA ILE A 417 0.07 -6.05 -14.69
C ILE A 417 0.40 -6.49 -13.26
N HIS A 418 1.49 -5.98 -12.69
CA HIS A 418 1.87 -6.25 -11.30
C HIS A 418 1.90 -7.76 -11.01
N LYS A 419 2.52 -8.52 -11.90
CA LYS A 419 2.58 -9.97 -11.84
C LYS A 419 3.96 -10.51 -12.16
N GLU A 420 4.29 -11.67 -11.66
CA GLU A 420 5.53 -12.34 -12.03
C GLU A 420 5.51 -12.73 -13.51
N ALA A 421 6.71 -12.71 -14.14
CA ALA A 421 6.87 -13.15 -15.52
C ALA A 421 6.33 -14.58 -15.73
N GLY A 422 5.55 -14.77 -16.80
CA GLY A 422 4.88 -16.03 -17.10
C GLY A 422 3.73 -16.39 -16.16
N ALA A 423 3.23 -15.46 -15.33
CA ALA A 423 1.95 -15.65 -14.65
C ALA A 423 0.79 -15.43 -15.63
N GLU A 424 -0.18 -16.34 -15.63
CA GLU A 424 -1.36 -16.34 -16.50
C GLU A 424 -2.64 -16.26 -15.68
N LEU A 425 -3.67 -15.63 -16.25
CA LEU A 425 -5.01 -15.47 -15.65
C LEU A 425 -5.79 -16.78 -15.57
#